data_782b8385a7caff13b36e49e0d7009e28
#
_entry.id   782b8385a7caff13b36e49e0d7009e28
#
_cell.length_a   1.000
_cell.length_b   1.000
_cell.length_c   1.000
_cell.angle_alpha   90.00
_cell.angle_beta   90.00
_cell.angle_gamma   90.00
#
_symmetry.space_group_name_H-M   'P 1'
#
loop_
_entity.id
_entity.type
_entity.pdbx_description
1 polymer ?
#
loop_
_entity_poly.entity_id
_entity_poly.type
_entity_poly.pdbx_seq_one_letter_code
_entity_poly.pdbx_strand_id
1 'polypeptide(L)'
;MFDAYGRNIHYLRLSVTDLCNLRCRYCMPDGVPKLAHEDILTYEEFLRLAALFAQCGIDTVRITGGEPLVRRGVEQLTAGLKAIPGIRRVALTTNGVLLAQKLPALLAAGLDSVNISLDTLHPETFRRITGKDELAAVQNGIRAALASGIPVKLNCVPQPGVNEGELESLAALAQEHPLQVRFIEMMPIGFGTGLPCLSGPELLERFYPVSYTHLRAHET
;
A
#
# COMPACT_ATOMS: atom_id res chain seq x y z
N MET A 1 -21.95 8.76 1.74
CA MET A 1 -22.79 8.14 0.66
C MET A 1 -23.02 6.67 1.00
N PHE A 2 -24.26 6.16 0.83
CA PHE A 2 -24.55 4.73 1.09
C PHE A 2 -24.75 3.99 -0.22
N ASP A 3 -24.21 2.78 -0.32
CA ASP A 3 -24.47 1.90 -1.45
C ASP A 3 -25.79 1.10 -1.30
N ALA A 4 -26.11 0.27 -2.30
CA ALA A 4 -27.33 -0.56 -2.29
C ALA A 4 -27.39 -1.60 -1.16
N TYR A 5 -26.27 -1.84 -0.47
CA TYR A 5 -26.15 -2.77 0.68
C TYR A 5 -26.12 -2.04 2.02
N GLY A 6 -26.36 -0.73 2.05
CA GLY A 6 -26.34 0.09 3.28
C GLY A 6 -24.95 0.40 3.81
N ARG A 7 -23.86 0.15 3.04
CA ARG A 7 -22.51 0.47 3.46
C ARG A 7 -22.22 1.94 3.22
N ASN A 8 -21.62 2.61 4.21
CA ASN A 8 -21.19 3.99 4.05
C ASN A 8 -19.89 4.05 3.24
N ILE A 9 -19.96 4.54 2.01
CA ILE A 9 -18.81 4.75 1.15
C ILE A 9 -18.20 6.11 1.48
N HIS A 10 -17.08 6.10 2.20
CA HIS A 10 -16.36 7.29 2.65
C HIS A 10 -14.87 7.31 2.26
N TYR A 11 -14.44 6.30 1.49
CA TYR A 11 -13.03 6.06 1.18
C TYR A 11 -12.79 6.06 -0.33
N LEU A 12 -11.76 6.78 -0.79
CA LEU A 12 -11.34 6.89 -2.18
C LEU A 12 -9.90 6.42 -2.35
N ARG A 13 -9.64 5.61 -3.37
CA ARG A 13 -8.26 5.26 -3.79
C ARG A 13 -7.94 5.99 -5.07
N LEU A 14 -6.82 6.71 -5.08
CA LEU A 14 -6.30 7.42 -6.26
C LEU A 14 -5.01 6.72 -6.73
N SER A 15 -5.09 6.08 -7.89
CA SER A 15 -3.90 5.58 -8.60
C SER A 15 -3.29 6.73 -9.38
N VAL A 16 -2.14 7.24 -8.91
CA VAL A 16 -1.55 8.47 -9.45
C VAL A 16 -0.50 8.22 -10.54
N THR A 17 -0.10 6.98 -10.74
CA THR A 17 0.87 6.58 -11.78
C THR A 17 0.78 5.08 -12.03
N ASP A 18 1.08 4.69 -13.24
CA ASP A 18 1.30 3.31 -13.67
C ASP A 18 2.76 2.85 -13.44
N LEU A 19 3.69 3.79 -13.28
CA LEU A 19 5.11 3.50 -13.13
C LEU A 19 5.42 2.91 -11.75
N CYS A 20 6.34 1.93 -11.73
CA CYS A 20 6.88 1.35 -10.51
C CYS A 20 8.39 1.14 -10.67
N ASN A 21 9.14 1.33 -9.59
CA ASN A 21 10.58 1.06 -9.52
C ASN A 21 10.91 -0.40 -9.16
N LEU A 22 9.93 -1.23 -8.83
CA LEU A 22 10.05 -2.68 -8.66
C LEU A 22 9.40 -3.44 -9.82
N ARG A 23 9.67 -4.76 -9.91
CA ARG A 23 9.12 -5.69 -10.92
C ARG A 23 8.60 -6.94 -10.24
N CYS A 24 7.64 -6.75 -9.32
CA CYS A 24 7.09 -7.88 -8.58
C CYS A 24 6.43 -8.90 -9.51
N ARG A 25 6.84 -10.17 -9.38
CA ARG A 25 6.48 -11.28 -10.26
C ARG A 25 4.97 -11.52 -10.38
N TYR A 26 4.22 -11.19 -9.34
CA TYR A 26 2.77 -11.34 -9.30
C TYR A 26 1.99 -10.08 -9.72
N CYS A 27 2.70 -8.96 -9.94
CA CYS A 27 2.08 -7.67 -10.24
C CYS A 27 2.45 -7.15 -11.63
N MET A 28 3.72 -6.80 -11.85
CA MET A 28 4.21 -6.18 -13.11
C MET A 28 5.63 -6.66 -13.43
N PRO A 29 5.84 -7.97 -13.70
CA PRO A 29 7.19 -8.52 -13.93
C PRO A 29 7.88 -7.88 -15.12
N ASP A 30 7.16 -7.63 -16.19
CA ASP A 30 7.67 -7.03 -17.43
C ASP A 30 7.54 -5.49 -17.46
N GLY A 31 7.03 -4.90 -16.36
CA GLY A 31 6.61 -3.52 -16.30
C GLY A 31 5.23 -3.32 -16.94
N VAL A 32 4.88 -2.06 -17.20
CA VAL A 32 3.65 -1.70 -17.90
C VAL A 32 4.01 -0.92 -19.17
N PRO A 33 3.24 -1.05 -20.26
CA PRO A 33 3.34 -0.14 -21.39
C PRO A 33 3.21 1.31 -20.87
N LYS A 34 4.15 2.17 -21.26
CA LYS A 34 4.07 3.57 -20.85
C LYS A 34 2.83 4.20 -21.47
N LEU A 35 1.95 4.72 -20.64
CA LEU A 35 0.88 5.60 -21.08
C LEU A 35 1.48 6.91 -21.62
N ALA A 36 0.81 7.51 -22.60
CA ALA A 36 1.16 8.85 -23.02
C ALA A 36 0.92 9.83 -21.86
N HIS A 37 1.71 10.89 -21.80
CA HIS A 37 1.60 11.85 -20.69
C HIS A 37 0.20 12.51 -20.63
N GLU A 38 -0.45 12.65 -21.77
CA GLU A 38 -1.81 13.18 -21.94
C GLU A 38 -2.90 12.25 -21.40
N ASP A 39 -2.61 10.95 -21.26
CA ASP A 39 -3.54 9.95 -20.71
C ASP A 39 -3.47 9.86 -19.17
N ILE A 40 -2.54 10.57 -18.54
CA ILE A 40 -2.35 10.54 -17.10
C ILE A 40 -2.86 11.85 -16.50
N LEU A 41 -3.83 11.75 -15.59
CA LEU A 41 -4.38 12.92 -14.90
C LEU A 41 -3.29 13.76 -14.23
N THR A 42 -3.42 15.07 -14.32
CA THR A 42 -2.60 16.03 -13.58
C THR A 42 -2.99 16.05 -12.10
N TYR A 43 -2.17 16.66 -11.24
CA TYR A 43 -2.52 16.80 -9.82
C TYR A 43 -3.73 17.70 -9.62
N GLU A 44 -3.89 18.74 -10.43
CA GLU A 44 -5.05 19.62 -10.44
C GLU A 44 -6.34 18.85 -10.73
N GLU A 45 -6.31 17.93 -11.69
CA GLU A 45 -7.45 17.06 -12.03
C GLU A 45 -7.77 16.10 -10.89
N PHE A 46 -6.74 15.47 -10.27
CA PHE A 46 -6.94 14.64 -9.08
C PHE A 46 -7.57 15.43 -7.93
N LEU A 47 -7.10 16.65 -7.66
CA LEU A 47 -7.65 17.51 -6.61
C LEU A 47 -9.09 17.91 -6.91
N ARG A 48 -9.41 18.22 -8.16
CA ARG A 48 -10.77 18.52 -8.61
C ARG A 48 -11.70 17.35 -8.41
N LEU A 49 -11.28 16.14 -8.81
CA LEU A 49 -12.05 14.92 -8.58
C LEU A 49 -12.23 14.65 -7.08
N ALA A 50 -11.19 14.74 -6.27
CA ALA A 50 -11.27 14.53 -4.84
C ALA A 50 -12.21 15.52 -4.16
N ALA A 51 -12.25 16.79 -4.60
CA ALA A 51 -13.19 17.79 -4.09
C ALA A 51 -14.65 17.44 -4.40
N LEU A 52 -14.93 16.93 -5.60
CA LEU A 52 -16.27 16.45 -5.97
C LEU A 52 -16.67 15.23 -5.12
N PHE A 53 -15.76 14.27 -4.92
CA PHE A 53 -16.03 13.12 -4.07
C PHE A 53 -16.22 13.50 -2.60
N ALA A 54 -15.50 14.51 -2.11
CA ALA A 54 -15.68 15.03 -0.75
C ALA A 54 -17.10 15.57 -0.53
N GLN A 55 -17.67 16.26 -1.53
CA GLN A 55 -19.08 16.70 -1.50
C GLN A 55 -20.06 15.52 -1.46
N CYS A 56 -19.68 14.35 -1.98
CA CYS A 56 -20.46 13.11 -1.90
C CYS A 56 -20.26 12.36 -0.57
N GLY A 57 -19.44 12.88 0.36
CA GLY A 57 -19.20 12.29 1.69
C GLY A 57 -17.96 11.43 1.80
N ILE A 58 -17.04 11.47 0.82
CA ILE A 58 -15.70 10.89 0.96
C ILE A 58 -14.88 11.77 1.91
N ASP A 59 -14.34 11.17 2.95
CA ASP A 59 -13.50 11.84 3.95
C ASP A 59 -12.08 11.28 4.05
N THR A 60 -11.82 10.16 3.40
CA THR A 60 -10.53 9.46 3.44
C THR A 60 -10.05 9.19 2.02
N VAL A 61 -8.84 9.65 1.71
CA VAL A 61 -8.19 9.43 0.41
C VAL A 61 -6.91 8.62 0.62
N ARG A 62 -6.73 7.59 -0.21
CA ARG A 62 -5.48 6.83 -0.27
C ARG A 62 -4.80 7.03 -1.60
N ILE A 63 -3.60 7.55 -1.55
CA ILE A 63 -2.70 7.67 -2.71
C ILE A 63 -2.04 6.32 -2.94
N THR A 64 -2.10 5.84 -4.18
CA THR A 64 -1.53 4.58 -4.65
C THR A 64 -1.14 4.71 -6.13
N GLY A 65 -0.87 3.59 -6.82
CA GLY A 65 -0.52 3.57 -8.23
C GLY A 65 0.24 2.29 -8.56
N GLY A 66 1.19 2.35 -9.46
CA GLY A 66 2.32 1.45 -9.46
C GLY A 66 3.11 1.69 -8.17
N GLU A 67 4.01 2.70 -8.19
CA GLU A 67 4.61 3.23 -6.96
C GLU A 67 4.41 4.75 -6.91
N PRO A 68 3.58 5.28 -6.02
CA PRO A 68 3.25 6.71 -6.01
C PRO A 68 4.45 7.61 -5.73
N LEU A 69 5.46 7.13 -5.00
CA LEU A 69 6.64 7.91 -4.66
C LEU A 69 7.60 8.14 -5.84
N VAL A 70 7.44 7.42 -6.96
CA VAL A 70 8.20 7.73 -8.20
C VAL A 70 7.63 8.94 -8.94
N ARG A 71 6.36 9.28 -8.72
CA ARG A 71 5.77 10.48 -9.32
C ARG A 71 6.27 11.71 -8.57
N ARG A 72 6.89 12.64 -9.32
CA ARG A 72 7.42 13.89 -8.74
C ARG A 72 6.27 14.75 -8.19
N GLY A 73 6.49 15.36 -7.02
CA GLY A 73 5.51 16.28 -6.42
C GLY A 73 4.33 15.60 -5.72
N VAL A 74 4.42 14.31 -5.40
CA VAL A 74 3.36 13.60 -4.66
C VAL A 74 3.06 14.24 -3.30
N GLU A 75 4.03 14.89 -2.69
CA GLU A 75 3.87 15.72 -1.49
C GLU A 75 2.97 16.93 -1.73
N GLN A 76 3.01 17.55 -2.91
CA GLN A 76 2.10 18.64 -3.30
C GLN A 76 0.67 18.14 -3.45
N LEU A 77 0.48 16.97 -4.06
CA LEU A 77 -0.84 16.32 -4.11
C LEU A 77 -1.36 16.03 -2.69
N THR A 78 -0.50 15.50 -1.81
CA THR A 78 -0.86 15.21 -0.41
C THR A 78 -1.35 16.48 0.30
N ALA A 79 -0.62 17.59 0.19
CA ALA A 79 -1.00 18.89 0.77
C ALA A 79 -2.31 19.41 0.19
N GLY A 80 -2.47 19.33 -1.14
CA GLY A 80 -3.70 19.72 -1.82
C GLY A 80 -4.92 18.93 -1.36
N LEU A 81 -4.78 17.61 -1.22
CA LEU A 81 -5.86 16.74 -0.69
C LEU A 81 -6.22 17.11 0.75
N LYS A 82 -5.24 17.37 1.62
CA LYS A 82 -5.49 17.80 3.01
C LYS A 82 -6.20 19.15 3.10
N ALA A 83 -6.03 20.01 2.11
CA ALA A 83 -6.66 21.32 2.08
C ALA A 83 -8.13 21.28 1.60
N ILE A 84 -8.61 20.14 1.06
CA ILE A 84 -10.01 19.99 0.60
C ILE A 84 -10.95 19.90 1.80
N PRO A 85 -11.95 20.80 1.93
CA PRO A 85 -12.96 20.70 2.98
C PRO A 85 -13.69 19.35 2.92
N GLY A 86 -13.75 18.65 4.05
CA GLY A 86 -14.37 17.32 4.17
C GLY A 86 -13.36 16.17 4.13
N ILE A 87 -12.18 16.32 3.53
CA ILE A 87 -11.13 15.30 3.59
C ILE A 87 -10.43 15.38 4.95
N ARG A 88 -10.61 14.36 5.76
CA ARG A 88 -10.04 14.24 7.10
C ARG A 88 -8.72 13.49 7.10
N ARG A 89 -8.59 12.47 6.24
CA ARG A 89 -7.45 11.56 6.23
C ARG A 89 -6.89 11.40 4.84
N VAL A 90 -5.56 11.55 4.72
CA VAL A 90 -4.78 11.21 3.52
C VAL A 90 -3.79 10.10 3.90
N ALA A 91 -3.88 8.97 3.23
CA ALA A 91 -3.06 7.80 3.44
C ALA A 91 -2.26 7.46 2.18
N LEU A 92 -1.15 6.76 2.35
CA LEU A 92 -0.28 6.32 1.26
C LEU A 92 -0.15 4.80 1.26
N THR A 93 -0.12 4.19 0.07
CA THR A 93 0.37 2.81 -0.10
C THR A 93 1.60 2.86 -0.98
N THR A 94 2.70 2.27 -0.53
CA THR A 94 4.02 2.32 -1.19
C THR A 94 4.77 1.01 -1.03
N ASN A 95 5.70 0.73 -1.93
CA ASN A 95 6.67 -0.35 -1.76
C ASN A 95 7.80 -0.01 -0.77
N GLY A 96 7.84 1.22 -0.28
CA GLY A 96 8.75 1.66 0.78
C GLY A 96 10.17 2.05 0.35
N VAL A 97 10.60 1.74 -0.88
CA VAL A 97 11.99 2.00 -1.34
C VAL A 97 12.38 3.48 -1.22
N LEU A 98 11.48 4.39 -1.60
CA LEU A 98 11.73 5.84 -1.56
C LEU A 98 11.19 6.50 -0.29
N LEU A 99 10.59 5.73 0.62
CA LEU A 99 9.84 6.28 1.75
C LEU A 99 10.72 7.08 2.70
N ALA A 100 11.89 6.56 3.11
CA ALA A 100 12.76 7.26 4.04
C ALA A 100 13.16 8.67 3.55
N GLN A 101 13.41 8.80 2.25
CA GLN A 101 13.77 10.06 1.62
C GLN A 101 12.59 11.03 1.53
N LYS A 102 11.40 10.53 1.20
CA LYS A 102 10.21 11.35 0.91
C LYS A 102 9.37 11.67 2.15
N LEU A 103 9.51 10.89 3.20
CA LEU A 103 8.65 10.95 4.38
C LEU A 103 8.62 12.33 5.06
N PRO A 104 9.74 13.05 5.27
CA PRO A 104 9.67 14.37 5.89
C PRO A 104 8.76 15.36 5.15
N ALA A 105 8.85 15.38 3.82
CA ALA A 105 8.01 16.25 3.00
C ALA A 105 6.53 15.81 3.00
N LEU A 106 6.28 14.50 3.01
CA LEU A 106 4.92 13.95 3.10
C LEU A 106 4.26 14.27 4.45
N LEU A 107 5.02 14.20 5.55
CA LEU A 107 4.53 14.58 6.88
C LEU A 107 4.21 16.06 6.96
N ALA A 108 5.09 16.91 6.44
CA ALA A 108 4.85 18.36 6.34
C ALA A 108 3.61 18.68 5.47
N ALA A 109 3.33 17.86 4.48
CA ALA A 109 2.13 17.93 3.64
C ALA A 109 0.86 17.39 4.30
N GLY A 110 0.94 16.79 5.50
CA GLY A 110 -0.19 16.28 6.27
C GLY A 110 -0.56 14.82 5.97
N LEU A 111 0.40 13.97 5.61
CA LEU A 111 0.17 12.52 5.51
C LEU A 111 -0.20 11.95 6.88
N ASP A 112 -1.33 11.21 6.94
CA ASP A 112 -1.86 10.67 8.21
C ASP A 112 -1.45 9.22 8.48
N SER A 113 -1.15 8.42 7.46
CA SER A 113 -0.76 7.01 7.65
C SER A 113 -0.12 6.41 6.40
N VAL A 114 0.65 5.34 6.58
CA VAL A 114 1.30 4.63 5.48
C VAL A 114 1.05 3.13 5.55
N ASN A 115 0.76 2.55 4.38
CA ASN A 115 0.82 1.10 4.16
C ASN A 115 2.06 0.80 3.33
N ILE A 116 2.92 -0.10 3.80
CA ILE A 116 4.16 -0.48 3.14
C ILE A 116 4.05 -1.94 2.72
N SER A 117 4.33 -2.24 1.45
CA SER A 117 4.38 -3.62 0.97
C SER A 117 5.71 -4.26 1.37
N LEU A 118 5.64 -5.39 2.09
CA LEU A 118 6.80 -6.15 2.52
C LEU A 118 6.44 -7.64 2.55
N ASP A 119 6.90 -8.38 1.55
CA ASP A 119 6.58 -9.80 1.41
C ASP A 119 7.59 -10.72 2.09
N THR A 120 8.78 -10.22 2.47
CA THR A 120 9.88 -11.01 3.04
C THR A 120 10.86 -10.14 3.81
N LEU A 121 11.56 -10.78 4.75
CA LEU A 121 12.68 -10.18 5.52
C LEU A 121 14.05 -10.61 4.97
N HIS A 122 14.10 -11.50 3.96
CA HIS A 122 15.33 -12.03 3.40
C HIS A 122 15.69 -11.38 2.06
N PRO A 123 16.93 -10.86 1.89
CA PRO A 123 17.34 -10.14 0.66
C PRO A 123 17.20 -10.97 -0.62
N GLU A 124 17.53 -12.25 -0.59
CA GLU A 124 17.43 -13.11 -1.76
C GLU A 124 15.98 -13.36 -2.18
N THR A 125 15.10 -13.62 -1.20
CA THR A 125 13.66 -13.77 -1.45
C THR A 125 13.07 -12.46 -1.96
N PHE A 126 13.47 -11.32 -1.39
CA PHE A 126 13.05 -10.00 -1.83
C PHE A 126 13.43 -9.76 -3.30
N ARG A 127 14.69 -10.03 -3.66
CA ARG A 127 15.16 -9.92 -5.06
C ARG A 127 14.40 -10.86 -5.99
N ARG A 128 14.12 -12.10 -5.56
CA ARG A 128 13.33 -13.07 -6.34
C ARG A 128 11.90 -12.60 -6.58
N ILE A 129 11.27 -11.98 -5.58
CA ILE A 129 9.89 -11.47 -5.70
C ILE A 129 9.84 -10.18 -6.52
N THR A 130 10.74 -9.24 -6.26
CA THR A 130 10.62 -7.84 -6.73
C THR A 130 11.52 -7.50 -7.92
N GLY A 131 12.45 -8.38 -8.29
CA GLY A 131 13.43 -8.14 -9.35
C GLY A 131 14.52 -7.12 -9.00
N LYS A 132 14.60 -6.66 -7.72
CA LYS A 132 15.54 -5.63 -7.26
C LYS A 132 16.12 -5.96 -5.90
N ASP A 133 17.30 -5.43 -5.60
CA ASP A 133 17.98 -5.58 -4.31
C ASP A 133 17.79 -4.29 -3.47
N GLU A 134 16.55 -4.07 -3.00
CA GLU A 134 16.14 -2.83 -2.32
C GLU A 134 15.58 -3.07 -0.91
N LEU A 135 15.73 -4.29 -0.35
CA LEU A 135 15.16 -4.61 0.97
C LEU A 135 15.66 -3.65 2.07
N ALA A 136 16.96 -3.32 2.06
CA ALA A 136 17.52 -2.40 3.04
C ALA A 136 16.90 -1.00 2.97
N ALA A 137 16.58 -0.51 1.77
CA ALA A 137 15.88 0.76 1.57
C ALA A 137 14.45 0.70 2.13
N VAL A 138 13.72 -0.40 1.90
CA VAL A 138 12.37 -0.62 2.46
C VAL A 138 12.41 -0.65 3.98
N GLN A 139 13.34 -1.40 4.58
CA GLN A 139 13.52 -1.46 6.04
C GLN A 139 13.86 -0.08 6.64
N ASN A 140 14.67 0.73 5.95
CA ASN A 140 14.93 2.12 6.33
C ASN A 140 13.65 2.96 6.28
N GLY A 141 12.81 2.78 5.25
CA GLY A 141 11.51 3.42 5.14
C GLY A 141 10.57 3.07 6.29
N ILE A 142 10.52 1.79 6.68
CA ILE A 142 9.72 1.32 7.82
C ILE A 142 10.21 1.95 9.12
N ARG A 143 11.52 1.94 9.38
CA ARG A 143 12.10 2.56 10.58
C ARG A 143 11.80 4.07 10.65
N ALA A 144 11.95 4.77 9.53
CA ALA A 144 11.63 6.20 9.46
C ALA A 144 10.14 6.46 9.75
N ALA A 145 9.24 5.66 9.19
CA ALA A 145 7.80 5.78 9.42
C ALA A 145 7.43 5.51 10.90
N LEU A 146 8.00 4.48 11.51
CA LEU A 146 7.81 4.19 12.93
C LEU A 146 8.32 5.32 13.83
N ALA A 147 9.51 5.83 13.54
CA ALA A 147 10.10 6.93 14.29
C ALA A 147 9.30 8.23 14.19
N SER A 148 8.54 8.42 13.11
CA SER A 148 7.68 9.61 12.93
C SER A 148 6.38 9.57 13.73
N GLY A 149 5.99 8.41 14.26
CA GLY A 149 4.77 8.22 15.04
C GLY A 149 3.48 8.11 14.23
N ILE A 150 3.52 8.16 12.89
CA ILE A 150 2.31 7.91 12.09
C ILE A 150 1.93 6.43 12.10
N PRO A 151 0.63 6.09 12.00
CA PRO A 151 0.19 4.71 11.86
C PRO A 151 0.82 4.01 10.66
N VAL A 152 1.50 2.87 10.91
CA VAL A 152 2.16 2.03 9.91
C VAL A 152 1.43 0.71 9.77
N LYS A 153 1.21 0.28 8.52
CA LYS A 153 0.73 -1.07 8.21
C LYS A 153 1.68 -1.72 7.22
N LEU A 154 2.05 -2.96 7.47
CA LEU A 154 2.78 -3.79 6.52
C LEU A 154 1.79 -4.70 5.81
N ASN A 155 1.84 -4.73 4.49
CA ASN A 155 1.06 -5.64 3.66
C ASN A 155 1.99 -6.71 3.11
N CYS A 156 1.66 -7.96 3.31
CA CYS A 156 2.37 -9.11 2.77
C CYS A 156 1.41 -9.95 1.93
N VAL A 157 1.87 -10.38 0.76
CA VAL A 157 1.18 -11.39 -0.07
C VAL A 157 1.86 -12.73 0.16
N PRO A 158 1.21 -13.66 0.89
CA PRO A 158 1.74 -15.01 1.13
C PRO A 158 1.80 -15.82 -0.16
N GLN A 159 2.95 -16.41 -0.44
CA GLN A 159 3.21 -17.20 -1.64
C GLN A 159 3.84 -18.55 -1.23
N PRO A 160 3.13 -19.67 -1.41
CA PRO A 160 3.66 -21.01 -1.14
C PRO A 160 4.98 -21.28 -1.85
N GLY A 161 5.95 -21.88 -1.14
CA GLY A 161 7.29 -22.15 -1.66
C GLY A 161 8.15 -20.90 -1.95
N VAL A 162 7.69 -19.72 -1.56
CA VAL A 162 8.42 -18.46 -1.78
C VAL A 162 8.75 -17.77 -0.46
N ASN A 163 7.72 -17.32 0.27
CA ASN A 163 7.85 -16.59 1.55
C ASN A 163 7.02 -17.20 2.68
N GLU A 164 6.35 -18.34 2.45
CA GLU A 164 5.48 -18.92 3.47
C GLU A 164 6.21 -19.29 4.77
N GLY A 165 7.50 -19.63 4.69
CA GLY A 165 8.34 -19.91 5.88
C GLY A 165 8.68 -18.71 6.73
N GLU A 166 8.35 -17.49 6.27
CA GLU A 166 8.67 -16.23 6.94
C GLU A 166 7.44 -15.54 7.57
N LEU A 167 6.24 -16.09 7.39
CA LEU A 167 5.00 -15.41 7.79
C LEU A 167 4.93 -15.15 9.28
N GLU A 168 5.43 -16.08 10.11
CA GLU A 168 5.49 -15.92 11.57
C GLU A 168 6.48 -14.80 11.96
N SER A 169 7.63 -14.73 11.31
CA SER A 169 8.62 -13.67 11.54
C SER A 169 8.08 -12.30 11.12
N LEU A 170 7.33 -12.24 10.02
CA LEU A 170 6.65 -11.02 9.60
C LEU A 170 5.56 -10.61 10.60
N ALA A 171 4.76 -11.57 11.08
CA ALA A 171 3.72 -11.32 12.09
C ALA A 171 4.31 -10.82 13.41
N ALA A 172 5.48 -11.35 13.82
CA ALA A 172 6.18 -10.96 15.05
C ALA A 172 6.55 -9.46 15.06
N LEU A 173 6.73 -8.83 13.91
CA LEU A 173 6.97 -7.37 13.85
C LEU A 173 5.86 -6.55 14.50
N ALA A 174 4.62 -7.05 14.52
CA ALA A 174 3.50 -6.39 15.19
C ALA A 174 3.54 -6.54 16.72
N GLN A 175 4.31 -7.48 17.25
CA GLN A 175 4.56 -7.63 18.68
C GLN A 175 5.71 -6.72 19.14
N GLU A 176 6.70 -6.51 18.29
CA GLU A 176 7.92 -5.75 18.59
C GLU A 176 7.75 -4.23 18.35
N HIS A 177 6.84 -3.86 17.44
CA HIS A 177 6.69 -2.48 16.98
C HIS A 177 5.21 -2.05 16.93
N PRO A 178 4.91 -0.75 17.10
CA PRO A 178 3.56 -0.21 17.01
C PRO A 178 3.09 -0.13 15.54
N LEU A 179 2.94 -1.28 14.90
CA LEU A 179 2.47 -1.42 13.52
C LEU A 179 1.45 -2.57 13.41
N GLN A 180 0.79 -2.65 12.26
CA GLN A 180 -0.07 -3.77 11.91
C GLN A 180 0.55 -4.55 10.75
N VAL A 181 0.55 -5.88 10.83
CA VAL A 181 0.88 -6.75 9.69
C VAL A 181 -0.42 -7.31 9.12
N ARG A 182 -0.56 -7.25 7.81
CA ARG A 182 -1.71 -7.76 7.08
C ARG A 182 -1.26 -8.73 6.00
N PHE A 183 -1.74 -9.95 6.09
CA PHE A 183 -1.59 -10.92 5.02
C PHE A 183 -2.75 -10.76 4.03
N ILE A 184 -2.41 -10.55 2.77
CA ILE A 184 -3.36 -10.29 1.70
C ILE A 184 -3.34 -11.49 0.76
N GLU A 185 -4.47 -12.16 0.62
CA GLU A 185 -4.64 -13.26 -0.33
C GLU A 185 -4.37 -12.74 -1.76
N MET A 186 -3.57 -13.50 -2.51
CA MET A 186 -3.27 -13.16 -3.89
C MET A 186 -4.53 -13.27 -4.74
N MET A 187 -4.90 -12.18 -5.41
CA MET A 187 -6.03 -12.18 -6.31
C MET A 187 -5.67 -12.88 -7.63
N PRO A 188 -6.52 -13.77 -8.17
CA PRO A 188 -6.27 -14.46 -9.43
C PRO A 188 -6.58 -13.55 -10.64
N ILE A 189 -5.93 -12.40 -10.72
CA ILE A 189 -6.07 -11.42 -11.81
C ILE A 189 -4.70 -11.03 -12.35
N GLY A 190 -4.63 -10.71 -13.65
CA GLY A 190 -3.39 -10.34 -14.31
C GLY A 190 -2.29 -11.40 -14.12
N PHE A 191 -1.10 -10.99 -13.73
CA PHE A 191 0.04 -11.86 -13.47
C PHE A 191 -0.10 -12.73 -12.21
N GLY A 192 -1.08 -12.47 -11.35
CA GLY A 192 -1.42 -13.33 -10.22
C GLY A 192 -2.20 -14.59 -10.63
N THR A 193 -2.74 -14.62 -11.86
CA THR A 193 -3.48 -15.78 -12.37
C THR A 193 -2.56 -17.00 -12.47
N GLY A 194 -2.98 -18.12 -11.85
CA GLY A 194 -2.22 -19.38 -11.86
C GLY A 194 -1.01 -19.43 -10.91
N LEU A 195 -0.72 -18.37 -10.18
CA LEU A 195 0.26 -18.44 -9.10
C LEU A 195 -0.39 -19.07 -7.85
N PRO A 196 0.34 -19.94 -7.13
CA PRO A 196 -0.15 -20.52 -5.90
C PRO A 196 -0.32 -19.43 -4.83
N CYS A 197 -1.41 -19.50 -4.07
CA CYS A 197 -1.67 -18.60 -2.95
C CYS A 197 -2.10 -19.39 -1.71
N LEU A 198 -1.91 -18.78 -0.54
CA LEU A 198 -2.52 -19.26 0.69
C LEU A 198 -3.85 -18.53 0.88
N SER A 199 -4.89 -19.30 1.11
CA SER A 199 -6.23 -18.77 1.40
C SER A 199 -6.31 -18.18 2.81
N GLY A 200 -7.29 -17.31 3.04
CA GLY A 200 -7.57 -16.77 4.36
C GLY A 200 -7.74 -17.87 5.44
N PRO A 201 -8.55 -18.93 5.22
CA PRO A 201 -8.66 -20.04 6.17
C PRO A 201 -7.33 -20.72 6.50
N GLU A 202 -6.50 -21.04 5.50
CA GLU A 202 -5.17 -21.64 5.73
C GLU A 202 -4.25 -20.74 6.56
N LEU A 203 -4.28 -19.44 6.31
CA LEU A 203 -3.55 -18.47 7.11
C LEU A 203 -4.08 -18.40 8.55
N LEU A 204 -5.40 -18.42 8.73
CA LEU A 204 -6.02 -18.42 10.05
C LEU A 204 -5.62 -19.65 10.86
N GLU A 205 -5.67 -20.83 10.26
CA GLU A 205 -5.26 -22.08 10.90
C GLU A 205 -3.79 -22.05 11.33
N ARG A 206 -2.92 -21.49 10.48
CA ARG A 206 -1.49 -21.35 10.76
C ARG A 206 -1.20 -20.43 11.95
N PHE A 207 -1.96 -19.37 12.12
CA PHE A 207 -1.77 -18.39 13.20
C PHE A 207 -2.60 -18.69 14.46
N TYR A 208 -3.38 -19.78 14.48
CA TYR A 208 -4.09 -20.21 15.68
C TYR A 208 -3.08 -20.86 16.67
N PRO A 209 -3.06 -20.53 17.98
CA PRO A 209 -4.04 -19.73 18.73
C PRO A 209 -3.64 -18.23 18.94
N VAL A 210 -2.89 -17.64 18.05
CA VAL A 210 -2.48 -16.22 18.18
C VAL A 210 -3.71 -15.31 18.06
N SER A 211 -3.84 -14.33 18.94
CA SER A 211 -4.90 -13.32 18.84
C SER A 211 -4.63 -12.42 17.63
N TYR A 212 -5.51 -12.42 16.65
CA TYR A 212 -5.43 -11.58 15.45
C TYR A 212 -6.80 -11.02 15.09
N THR A 213 -6.79 -9.91 14.36
CA THR A 213 -7.99 -9.31 13.77
C THR A 213 -8.05 -9.66 12.29
N HIS A 214 -9.10 -10.38 11.88
CA HIS A 214 -9.36 -10.70 10.48
C HIS A 214 -10.22 -9.62 9.84
N LEU A 215 -9.71 -9.01 8.75
CA LEU A 215 -10.46 -8.08 7.91
C LEU A 215 -10.60 -8.67 6.52
N ARG A 216 -11.82 -8.76 6.02
CA ARG A 216 -12.07 -9.18 4.64
C ARG A 216 -11.72 -8.05 3.67
N ALA A 217 -11.32 -8.39 2.44
CA ALA A 217 -10.85 -7.44 1.44
C ALA A 217 -11.84 -6.30 1.10
N HIS A 218 -13.14 -6.52 1.28
CA HIS A 218 -14.19 -5.53 1.05
C HIS A 218 -14.52 -4.65 2.26
N GLU A 219 -13.79 -4.81 3.37
CA GLU A 219 -13.92 -3.97 4.57
C GLU A 219 -12.83 -2.88 4.64
N THR A 220 -11.96 -2.80 3.61
CA THR A 220 -10.84 -1.85 3.54
C THR A 220 -11.01 -0.82 2.45
#